data_7cca85f13f080a3a81d44aa2505eb57e
#
_entry.id   7cca85f13f080a3a81d44aa2505eb57e
#
_cell.length_a   1.000
_cell.length_b   1.000
_cell.length_c   1.000
_cell.angle_alpha   90.00
_cell.angle_beta   90.00
_cell.angle_gamma   90.00
#
_symmetry.space_group_name_H-M   'P 1'
#
loop_
_entity.id
_entity.type
_entity.pdbx_description
1 polymer ?
#
loop_
_entity_poly.entity_id
_entity_poly.type
_entity_poly.pdbx_seq_one_letter_code
_entity_poly.pdbx_strand_id
1 'polypeptide(L)'
;MLSDGLCFNFPSANMNYCEFVATFPDDTDNPNKHYHDTQYGFPIEDDNELFERLVLEINQAGLSWTLMLKKQQAFQTAFKGFDIDTVAAFDEADIERLLADAGIVRNRLKINAAIYNARQIKQIQQEYGSFKNWLDANHPLDKAEWVKLFKKHFKFVGGEIVGEFLMSTGYLSGAHIESCPVYREILACRPKWAEAV
;
A
#
# COMPACT_ATOMS: atom_id res chain seq x y z
N MET A 1 8.42 -2.13 23.43
CA MET A 1 7.76 -3.04 22.50
C MET A 1 8.07 -2.49 21.11
N LEU A 2 8.82 -3.24 20.30
CA LEU A 2 9.35 -2.82 19.02
C LEU A 2 8.19 -2.69 18.03
N SER A 3 8.05 -1.54 17.40
CA SER A 3 7.17 -1.33 16.26
C SER A 3 7.80 -2.05 15.06
N ASP A 4 7.36 -3.29 14.83
CA ASP A 4 7.76 -4.07 13.66
C ASP A 4 6.93 -3.63 12.42
N GLY A 5 6.86 -2.33 12.20
CA GLY A 5 6.32 -1.73 10.99
C GLY A 5 7.43 -1.52 9.97
N LEU A 6 7.09 -1.36 8.72
CA LEU A 6 7.89 -1.08 7.51
C LEU A 6 9.41 -1.24 7.69
N CYS A 7 10.06 -2.07 6.89
CA CYS A 7 11.53 -2.06 6.77
C CYS A 7 12.00 -0.76 6.09
N PHE A 8 11.76 0.37 6.75
CA PHE A 8 12.55 1.56 6.51
C PHE A 8 13.93 1.30 7.08
N ASN A 9 14.97 1.32 6.25
CA ASN A 9 16.34 1.38 6.75
C ASN A 9 16.57 2.78 7.32
N PHE A 10 15.99 3.06 8.52
CA PHE A 10 16.21 4.32 9.21
C PHE A 10 17.65 4.39 9.72
N PRO A 11 18.26 5.61 9.73
CA PRO A 11 19.58 5.85 10.30
C PRO A 11 19.70 5.47 11.78
N SER A 12 18.57 5.42 12.51
CA SER A 12 18.50 4.96 13.92
C SER A 12 17.27 4.06 14.16
N ALA A 13 17.42 3.08 15.05
CA ALA A 13 16.39 2.09 15.38
C ALA A 13 15.10 2.66 16.02
N ASN A 14 15.11 3.93 16.45
CA ASN A 14 14.00 4.61 17.11
C ASN A 14 13.38 5.76 16.30
N MET A 15 13.79 5.94 15.06
CA MET A 15 13.30 7.03 14.21
C MET A 15 11.99 6.59 13.52
N ASN A 16 10.93 7.40 13.60
CA ASN A 16 9.71 7.19 12.82
C ASN A 16 9.83 7.80 11.41
N TYR A 17 8.85 7.51 10.54
CA TYR A 17 8.91 7.96 9.14
C TYR A 17 8.86 9.48 8.99
N CYS A 18 8.06 10.17 9.79
CA CYS A 18 8.01 11.64 9.79
C CYS A 18 9.37 12.27 10.17
N GLU A 19 10.03 11.73 11.20
CA GLU A 19 11.37 12.17 11.59
C GLU A 19 12.41 11.90 10.51
N PHE A 20 12.32 10.74 9.86
CA PHE A 20 13.21 10.41 8.74
C PHE A 20 13.03 11.39 7.58
N VAL A 21 11.79 11.66 7.18
CA VAL A 21 11.51 12.60 6.08
C VAL A 21 11.91 14.03 6.44
N ALA A 22 11.75 14.44 7.70
CA ALA A 22 12.20 15.77 8.18
C ALA A 22 13.73 15.99 8.08
N THR A 23 14.52 14.93 7.86
CA THR A 23 15.97 15.08 7.58
C THR A 23 16.28 15.55 6.17
N PHE A 24 15.31 15.53 5.25
CA PHE A 24 15.50 15.98 3.86
C PHE A 24 15.22 17.48 3.73
N PRO A 25 15.98 18.21 2.89
CA PRO A 25 15.65 19.60 2.55
C PRO A 25 14.26 19.74 1.93
N ASP A 26 13.60 20.87 2.15
CA ASP A 26 12.24 21.12 1.66
C ASP A 26 12.13 21.17 0.12
N ASP A 27 13.19 21.59 -0.54
CA ASP A 27 13.30 21.70 -2.01
C ASP A 27 13.84 20.44 -2.70
N THR A 28 13.89 19.30 -1.98
CA THR A 28 14.44 18.06 -2.53
C THR A 28 13.43 17.29 -3.38
N ASP A 29 13.88 16.77 -4.52
CA ASP A 29 13.14 15.76 -5.32
C ASP A 29 13.36 14.34 -4.74
N ASN A 30 13.06 14.18 -3.45
CA ASN A 30 13.21 12.91 -2.75
C ASN A 30 11.88 12.13 -2.78
N PRO A 31 11.85 10.89 -3.32
CA PRO A 31 10.61 10.13 -3.42
C PRO A 31 9.97 9.83 -2.07
N ASN A 32 10.75 9.71 -0.97
CA ASN A 32 10.16 9.51 0.36
C ASN A 32 9.45 10.77 0.84
N LYS A 33 10.01 11.96 0.57
CA LYS A 33 9.37 13.22 0.96
C LYS A 33 8.07 13.40 0.19
N HIS A 34 8.10 13.22 -1.12
CA HIS A 34 6.89 13.29 -1.94
C HIS A 34 5.80 12.31 -1.44
N TYR A 35 6.15 11.04 -1.24
CA TYR A 35 5.22 10.02 -0.75
C TYR A 35 4.65 10.37 0.63
N HIS A 36 5.50 10.78 1.58
CA HIS A 36 5.11 11.18 2.91
C HIS A 36 4.14 12.38 2.89
N ASP A 37 4.46 13.40 2.09
CA ASP A 37 3.72 14.66 2.11
C ASP A 37 2.40 14.61 1.32
N THR A 38 2.24 13.66 0.39
CA THR A 38 1.11 13.68 -0.56
C THR A 38 0.33 12.37 -0.69
N GLN A 39 0.85 11.25 -0.15
CA GLN A 39 0.24 9.93 -0.37
C GLN A 39 0.06 9.11 0.90
N TYR A 40 1.02 9.13 1.82
CA TYR A 40 1.01 8.26 2.99
C TYR A 40 -0.03 8.71 4.01
N GLY A 41 -1.01 7.85 4.27
CA GLY A 41 -2.10 8.12 5.22
C GLY A 41 -3.31 8.86 4.64
N PHE A 42 -3.21 9.34 3.40
CA PHE A 42 -4.36 9.96 2.72
C PHE A 42 -5.36 8.92 2.25
N PRO A 43 -6.67 9.18 2.38
CA PRO A 43 -7.71 8.31 1.82
C PRO A 43 -7.56 8.16 0.30
N ILE A 44 -7.77 6.94 -0.20
CA ILE A 44 -7.76 6.61 -1.62
C ILE A 44 -9.17 6.20 -2.02
N GLU A 45 -9.69 6.81 -3.09
CA GLU A 45 -11.04 6.57 -3.60
C GLU A 45 -11.05 5.58 -4.79
N ASP A 46 -9.97 5.53 -5.55
CA ASP A 46 -9.86 4.71 -6.75
C ASP A 46 -9.40 3.29 -6.43
N ASP A 47 -10.13 2.29 -6.93
CA ASP A 47 -9.85 0.87 -6.69
C ASP A 47 -8.51 0.42 -7.30
N ASN A 48 -8.11 0.98 -8.46
CA ASN A 48 -6.85 0.63 -9.10
C ASN A 48 -5.66 1.18 -8.30
N GLU A 49 -5.81 2.38 -7.71
CA GLU A 49 -4.81 2.97 -6.81
C GLU A 49 -4.71 2.17 -5.49
N LEU A 50 -5.85 1.74 -4.92
CA LEU A 50 -5.86 0.84 -3.77
C LEU A 50 -5.17 -0.50 -4.10
N PHE A 51 -5.42 -1.04 -5.29
CA PHE A 51 -4.77 -2.25 -5.76
C PHE A 51 -3.26 -2.05 -5.98
N GLU A 52 -2.84 -0.95 -6.60
CA GLU A 52 -1.43 -0.56 -6.71
C GLU A 52 -0.76 -0.55 -5.34
N ARG A 53 -1.36 0.14 -4.36
CA ARG A 53 -0.81 0.24 -3.00
C ARG A 53 -0.63 -1.15 -2.38
N LEU A 54 -1.64 -2.01 -2.47
CA LEU A 54 -1.54 -3.38 -1.94
C LEU A 54 -0.41 -4.18 -2.61
N VAL A 55 -0.26 -4.07 -3.93
CA VAL A 55 0.81 -4.78 -4.67
C VAL A 55 2.19 -4.24 -4.29
N LEU A 56 2.35 -2.94 -4.11
CA LEU A 56 3.62 -2.33 -3.69
C LEU A 56 4.00 -2.78 -2.28
N GLU A 57 3.06 -2.82 -1.33
CA GLU A 57 3.29 -3.32 0.03
C GLU A 57 3.70 -4.81 0.03
N ILE A 58 3.05 -5.64 -0.77
CA ILE A 58 3.45 -7.05 -0.95
C ILE A 58 4.88 -7.16 -1.51
N ASN A 59 5.23 -6.28 -2.45
CA ASN A 59 6.55 -6.34 -3.09
C ASN A 59 7.66 -5.76 -2.19
N GLN A 60 7.33 -4.85 -1.29
CA GLN A 60 8.25 -4.26 -0.32
C GLN A 60 8.80 -5.30 0.67
N ALA A 61 8.08 -6.37 0.98
CA ALA A 61 8.54 -7.38 1.93
C ALA A 61 9.96 -7.89 1.61
N GLY A 62 10.91 -7.57 2.50
CA GLY A 62 12.34 -7.85 2.36
C GLY A 62 13.15 -6.79 1.59
N LEU A 63 12.54 -5.66 1.22
CA LEU A 63 13.17 -4.55 0.51
C LEU A 63 12.90 -3.23 1.25
N SER A 64 13.67 -2.17 0.96
CA SER A 64 13.38 -0.84 1.50
C SER A 64 12.22 -0.18 0.74
N TRP A 65 11.40 0.61 1.46
CA TRP A 65 10.33 1.39 0.85
C TRP A 65 10.86 2.39 -0.20
N THR A 66 11.99 3.02 0.08
CA THR A 66 12.68 3.91 -0.88
C THR A 66 12.94 3.21 -2.22
N LEU A 67 13.30 1.93 -2.21
CA LEU A 67 13.49 1.17 -3.45
C LEU A 67 12.15 0.96 -4.16
N MET A 68 11.06 0.70 -3.42
CA MET A 68 9.72 0.55 -4.01
C MET A 68 9.26 1.84 -4.66
N LEU A 69 9.42 2.99 -4.00
CA LEU A 69 9.09 4.29 -4.57
C LEU A 69 9.86 4.58 -5.86
N LYS A 70 11.16 4.28 -5.92
CA LYS A 70 11.96 4.41 -7.14
C LYS A 70 11.51 3.48 -8.27
N LYS A 71 10.85 2.38 -7.95
CA LYS A 71 10.33 1.40 -8.92
C LYS A 71 8.87 1.61 -9.26
N GLN A 72 8.15 2.49 -8.59
CA GLN A 72 6.70 2.67 -8.71
C GLN A 72 6.28 2.88 -10.17
N GLN A 73 6.92 3.78 -10.90
CA GLN A 73 6.63 4.04 -12.32
C GLN A 73 6.85 2.80 -13.20
N ALA A 74 7.88 2.00 -12.91
CA ALA A 74 8.12 0.75 -13.63
C ALA A 74 7.04 -0.29 -13.31
N PHE A 75 6.59 -0.38 -12.05
CA PHE A 75 5.45 -1.21 -11.67
C PHE A 75 4.16 -0.78 -12.37
N GLN A 76 3.83 0.52 -12.41
CA GLN A 76 2.67 1.05 -13.11
C GLN A 76 2.70 0.64 -14.60
N THR A 77 3.83 0.80 -15.25
CA THR A 77 3.99 0.40 -16.67
C THR A 77 3.84 -1.11 -16.85
N ALA A 78 4.52 -1.91 -16.02
CA ALA A 78 4.53 -3.38 -16.11
C ALA A 78 3.14 -3.99 -15.84
N PHE A 79 2.40 -3.44 -14.86
CA PHE A 79 1.06 -3.86 -14.47
C PHE A 79 -0.06 -3.06 -15.16
N LYS A 80 0.24 -2.38 -16.29
CA LYS A 80 -0.77 -1.69 -17.12
C LYS A 80 -1.61 -0.65 -16.35
N GLY A 81 -0.95 0.18 -15.54
CA GLY A 81 -1.60 1.17 -14.68
C GLY A 81 -2.40 0.56 -13.54
N PHE A 82 -2.12 -0.68 -13.18
CA PHE A 82 -2.86 -1.47 -12.17
C PHE A 82 -4.36 -1.59 -12.48
N ASP A 83 -4.76 -1.47 -13.75
CA ASP A 83 -6.12 -1.77 -14.16
C ASP A 83 -6.50 -3.18 -13.76
N ILE A 84 -7.43 -3.29 -12.82
CA ILE A 84 -7.79 -4.55 -12.14
C ILE A 84 -8.30 -5.57 -13.15
N ASP A 85 -9.09 -5.15 -14.14
CA ASP A 85 -9.63 -6.05 -15.16
C ASP A 85 -8.50 -6.63 -16.02
N THR A 86 -7.58 -5.79 -16.43
CA THR A 86 -6.41 -6.19 -17.23
C THR A 86 -5.50 -7.13 -16.45
N VAL A 87 -5.16 -6.79 -15.20
CA VAL A 87 -4.25 -7.63 -14.39
C VAL A 87 -4.91 -8.97 -14.02
N ALA A 88 -6.21 -8.99 -13.74
CA ALA A 88 -6.95 -10.23 -13.48
C ALA A 88 -6.94 -11.20 -14.67
N ALA A 89 -6.81 -10.67 -15.89
CA ALA A 89 -6.76 -11.44 -17.14
C ALA A 89 -5.35 -11.90 -17.52
N PHE A 90 -4.30 -11.45 -16.82
CA PHE A 90 -2.92 -11.85 -17.13
C PHE A 90 -2.77 -13.38 -17.15
N ASP A 91 -2.07 -13.86 -18.18
CA ASP A 91 -1.75 -15.26 -18.43
C ASP A 91 -0.26 -15.58 -18.22
N GLU A 92 0.18 -16.77 -18.63
CA GLU A 92 1.58 -17.20 -18.47
C GLU A 92 2.55 -16.34 -19.29
N ALA A 93 2.12 -15.83 -20.46
CA ALA A 93 2.96 -14.96 -21.27
C ALA A 93 3.20 -13.60 -20.56
N ASP A 94 2.19 -13.08 -19.86
CA ASP A 94 2.33 -11.90 -19.01
C ASP A 94 3.25 -12.15 -17.82
N ILE A 95 3.13 -13.31 -17.18
CA ILE A 95 4.01 -13.70 -16.07
C ILE A 95 5.47 -13.75 -16.52
N GLU A 96 5.76 -14.37 -17.68
CA GLU A 96 7.12 -14.41 -18.24
C GLU A 96 7.63 -13.00 -18.60
N ARG A 97 6.77 -12.14 -19.16
CA ARG A 97 7.08 -10.73 -19.43
C ARG A 97 7.47 -9.99 -18.16
N LEU A 98 6.69 -10.15 -17.09
CA LEU A 98 6.96 -9.53 -15.78
C LEU A 98 8.24 -10.06 -15.14
N LEU A 99 8.54 -11.35 -15.28
CA LEU A 99 9.79 -11.96 -14.78
C LEU A 99 11.02 -11.49 -15.55
N ALA A 100 10.87 -11.10 -16.80
CA ALA A 100 11.95 -10.54 -17.62
C ALA A 100 12.20 -9.04 -17.34
N ASP A 101 11.25 -8.34 -16.70
CA ASP A 101 11.35 -6.90 -16.45
C ASP A 101 12.24 -6.58 -15.22
N ALA A 102 13.45 -6.05 -15.46
CA ALA A 102 14.35 -5.60 -14.40
C ALA A 102 13.87 -4.35 -13.64
N GLY A 103 12.89 -3.63 -14.17
CA GLY A 103 12.28 -2.48 -13.52
C GLY A 103 11.49 -2.83 -12.26
N ILE A 104 10.94 -4.04 -12.18
CA ILE A 104 10.12 -4.50 -11.04
C ILE A 104 10.85 -5.53 -10.16
N VAL A 105 10.16 -6.01 -9.13
CA VAL A 105 10.61 -7.15 -8.31
C VAL A 105 10.26 -8.46 -9.01
N ARG A 106 11.27 -9.13 -9.58
CA ARG A 106 11.12 -10.37 -10.37
C ARG A 106 10.91 -11.59 -9.47
N ASN A 107 9.73 -11.69 -8.87
CA ASN A 107 9.36 -12.81 -8.00
C ASN A 107 8.04 -13.42 -8.47
N ARG A 108 8.09 -14.63 -9.04
CA ARG A 108 6.92 -15.34 -9.59
C ARG A 108 5.80 -15.49 -8.57
N LEU A 109 6.12 -15.75 -7.30
CA LEU A 109 5.09 -15.92 -6.28
C LEU A 109 4.35 -14.60 -5.98
N LYS A 110 5.07 -13.47 -5.95
CA LYS A 110 4.46 -12.14 -5.76
C LYS A 110 3.66 -11.70 -7.00
N ILE A 111 4.15 -12.00 -8.20
CA ILE A 111 3.41 -11.75 -9.46
C ILE A 111 2.12 -12.56 -9.48
N ASN A 112 2.16 -13.85 -9.19
CA ASN A 112 0.97 -14.69 -9.11
C ASN A 112 0.01 -14.23 -8.02
N ALA A 113 0.52 -13.73 -6.90
CA ALA A 113 -0.31 -13.16 -5.84
C ALA A 113 -1.02 -11.89 -6.32
N ALA A 114 -0.35 -11.00 -7.05
CA ALA A 114 -0.98 -9.79 -7.61
C ALA A 114 -2.12 -10.15 -8.58
N ILE A 115 -1.91 -11.11 -9.48
CA ILE A 115 -2.95 -11.59 -10.42
C ILE A 115 -4.13 -12.21 -9.66
N TYR A 116 -3.85 -13.06 -8.67
CA TYR A 116 -4.88 -13.65 -7.82
C TYR A 116 -5.67 -12.56 -7.08
N ASN A 117 -4.98 -11.60 -6.49
CA ASN A 117 -5.60 -10.52 -5.72
C ASN A 117 -6.46 -9.61 -6.62
N ALA A 118 -6.05 -9.32 -7.85
CA ALA A 118 -6.89 -8.63 -8.83
C ALA A 118 -8.20 -9.38 -9.09
N ARG A 119 -8.14 -10.70 -9.27
CA ARG A 119 -9.34 -11.55 -9.46
C ARG A 119 -10.25 -11.53 -8.23
N GLN A 120 -9.70 -11.49 -7.03
CA GLN A 120 -10.48 -11.36 -5.79
C GLN A 120 -11.13 -9.98 -5.68
N ILE A 121 -10.42 -8.90 -6.02
CA ILE A 121 -10.99 -7.56 -6.04
C ILE A 121 -12.16 -7.47 -7.02
N LYS A 122 -12.07 -8.07 -8.21
CA LYS A 122 -13.22 -8.15 -9.14
C LYS A 122 -14.46 -8.82 -8.53
N GLN A 123 -14.28 -9.88 -7.76
CA GLN A 123 -15.40 -10.53 -7.06
C GLN A 123 -15.98 -9.60 -5.98
N ILE A 124 -15.13 -8.92 -5.23
CA ILE A 124 -15.53 -7.92 -4.24
C ILE A 124 -16.30 -6.77 -4.91
N GLN A 125 -15.83 -6.27 -6.06
CA GLN A 125 -16.52 -5.23 -6.83
C GLN A 125 -17.92 -5.65 -7.28
N GLN A 126 -18.10 -6.91 -7.66
CA GLN A 126 -19.42 -7.46 -8.02
C GLN A 126 -20.39 -7.49 -6.83
N GLU A 127 -19.89 -7.72 -5.62
CA GLU A 127 -20.72 -7.86 -4.41
C GLU A 127 -20.96 -6.49 -3.72
N TYR A 128 -19.92 -5.64 -3.64
CA TYR A 128 -19.94 -4.38 -2.88
C TYR A 128 -19.95 -3.12 -3.76
N GLY A 129 -19.86 -3.27 -5.08
CA GLY A 129 -19.76 -2.16 -6.02
C GLY A 129 -18.34 -1.64 -6.24
N SER A 130 -17.47 -1.68 -5.21
CA SER A 130 -16.05 -1.32 -5.31
C SER A 130 -15.22 -2.02 -4.22
N PHE A 131 -13.91 -2.06 -4.40
CA PHE A 131 -12.99 -2.53 -3.36
C PHE A 131 -12.98 -1.55 -2.18
N LYS A 132 -13.07 -0.23 -2.47
CA LYS A 132 -13.22 0.79 -1.44
C LYS A 132 -14.48 0.57 -0.59
N ASN A 133 -15.63 0.33 -1.21
CA ASN A 133 -16.87 0.07 -0.48
C ASN A 133 -16.76 -1.16 0.44
N TRP A 134 -16.04 -2.21 0.00
CA TRP A 134 -15.79 -3.37 0.84
C TRP A 134 -14.93 -3.02 2.05
N LEU A 135 -13.89 -2.19 1.89
CA LEU A 135 -13.08 -1.69 3.01
C LEU A 135 -13.96 -0.87 3.96
N ASP A 136 -14.76 0.04 3.43
CA ASP A 136 -15.68 0.89 4.20
C ASP A 136 -16.72 0.07 4.99
N ALA A 137 -17.29 -0.97 4.36
CA ALA A 137 -18.29 -1.84 4.99
C ALA A 137 -17.73 -2.72 6.12
N ASN A 138 -16.41 -2.93 6.13
CA ASN A 138 -15.74 -3.68 7.18
C ASN A 138 -15.09 -2.80 8.26
N HIS A 139 -15.06 -1.48 8.07
CA HIS A 139 -14.61 -0.54 9.09
C HIS A 139 -15.73 -0.32 10.13
N PRO A 140 -15.40 -0.18 11.45
CA PRO A 140 -14.06 -0.28 12.03
C PRO A 140 -13.69 -1.73 12.44
N LEU A 141 -12.47 -2.12 12.13
CA LEU A 141 -11.85 -3.34 12.64
C LEU A 141 -10.48 -3.00 13.24
N ASP A 142 -10.04 -3.75 14.23
CA ASP A 142 -8.66 -3.64 14.71
C ASP A 142 -7.66 -4.30 13.71
N LYS A 143 -6.34 -4.06 13.91
CA LYS A 143 -5.29 -4.62 13.02
C LYS A 143 -5.39 -6.15 12.91
N ALA A 144 -5.68 -6.86 13.99
CA ALA A 144 -5.73 -8.33 14.00
C ALA A 144 -6.95 -8.86 13.22
N GLU A 145 -8.09 -8.20 13.37
CA GLU A 145 -9.33 -8.50 12.64
C GLU A 145 -9.16 -8.24 11.14
N TRP A 146 -8.57 -7.10 10.77
CA TRP A 146 -8.21 -6.78 9.38
C TRP A 146 -7.29 -7.83 8.77
N VAL A 147 -6.22 -8.23 9.47
CA VAL A 147 -5.31 -9.29 9.01
C VAL A 147 -6.04 -10.60 8.78
N LYS A 148 -6.95 -10.97 9.68
CA LYS A 148 -7.77 -12.17 9.55
C LYS A 148 -8.69 -12.09 8.34
N LEU A 149 -9.31 -10.92 8.09
CA LEU A 149 -10.17 -10.67 6.95
C LEU A 149 -9.39 -10.74 5.63
N PHE A 150 -8.25 -10.02 5.54
CA PHE A 150 -7.42 -10.02 4.34
C PHE A 150 -6.91 -11.40 3.96
N LYS A 151 -6.50 -12.21 4.94
CA LYS A 151 -6.04 -13.59 4.70
C LYS A 151 -7.12 -14.53 4.13
N LYS A 152 -8.39 -14.21 4.28
CA LYS A 152 -9.49 -14.99 3.67
C LYS A 152 -9.62 -14.70 2.17
N HIS A 153 -9.30 -13.50 1.74
CA HIS A 153 -9.53 -13.02 0.38
C HIS A 153 -8.25 -12.94 -0.45
N PHE A 154 -7.12 -12.57 0.15
CA PHE A 154 -5.90 -12.20 -0.55
C PHE A 154 -4.73 -13.11 -0.24
N LYS A 155 -3.76 -13.16 -1.16
CA LYS A 155 -2.49 -13.88 -1.01
C LYS A 155 -1.35 -12.93 -0.67
N PHE A 156 -0.34 -13.44 0.03
CA PHE A 156 0.84 -12.69 0.47
C PHE A 156 0.54 -11.51 1.40
N VAL A 157 -0.52 -11.61 2.18
CA VAL A 157 -0.97 -10.58 3.12
C VAL A 157 -0.66 -11.01 4.56
N GLY A 158 0.51 -10.62 5.06
CA GLY A 158 0.90 -10.76 6.46
C GLY A 158 0.45 -9.56 7.31
N GLY A 159 0.66 -9.64 8.64
CA GLY A 159 0.24 -8.58 9.56
C GLY A 159 0.86 -7.22 9.27
N GLU A 160 2.13 -7.20 8.87
CA GLU A 160 2.82 -5.95 8.53
C GLU A 160 2.30 -5.36 7.21
N ILE A 161 2.17 -6.18 6.17
CA ILE A 161 1.66 -5.74 4.86
C ILE A 161 0.25 -5.16 4.99
N VAL A 162 -0.64 -5.84 5.73
CA VAL A 162 -2.01 -5.36 5.93
C VAL A 162 -2.04 -4.09 6.78
N GLY A 163 -1.24 -4.05 7.86
CA GLY A 163 -1.14 -2.86 8.70
C GLY A 163 -0.68 -1.63 7.92
N GLU A 164 0.39 -1.77 7.14
CA GLU A 164 0.92 -0.67 6.33
C GLU A 164 -0.05 -0.24 5.21
N PHE A 165 -0.65 -1.21 4.52
CA PHE A 165 -1.68 -0.92 3.53
C PHE A 165 -2.80 -0.07 4.15
N LEU A 166 -3.34 -0.47 5.30
CA LEU A 166 -4.45 0.22 5.94
C LEU A 166 -4.05 1.57 6.56
N MET A 167 -2.84 1.69 7.12
CA MET A 167 -2.32 2.99 7.57
C MET A 167 -2.09 3.94 6.39
N SER A 168 -1.46 3.44 5.33
CA SER A 168 -1.13 4.26 4.15
C SER A 168 -2.37 4.73 3.38
N THR A 169 -3.51 4.08 3.55
CA THR A 169 -4.78 4.37 2.86
C THR A 169 -5.87 4.97 3.77
N GLY A 170 -5.52 5.31 5.01
CA GLY A 170 -6.42 6.03 5.93
C GLY A 170 -7.46 5.17 6.66
N TYR A 171 -7.30 3.84 6.72
CA TYR A 171 -8.19 2.94 7.48
C TYR A 171 -7.68 2.65 8.91
N LEU A 172 -6.37 2.74 9.16
CA LEU A 172 -5.78 2.68 10.49
C LEU A 172 -4.96 3.93 10.77
N SER A 173 -4.98 4.40 12.01
CA SER A 173 -4.12 5.49 12.47
C SER A 173 -2.66 5.04 12.56
N GLY A 174 -1.73 6.00 12.55
CA GLY A 174 -0.31 5.74 12.77
C GLY A 174 0.61 6.09 11.61
N ALA A 175 0.06 6.47 10.44
CA ALA A 175 0.87 6.93 9.31
C ALA A 175 1.74 8.14 9.68
N HIS A 176 1.18 9.10 10.42
CA HIS A 176 1.88 10.30 10.87
C HIS A 176 1.74 10.52 12.37
N ILE A 177 2.75 11.11 12.99
CA ILE A 177 2.68 11.58 14.38
C ILE A 177 1.92 12.92 14.43
N GLU A 178 1.25 13.21 15.54
CA GLU A 178 0.41 14.42 15.71
C GLU A 178 1.18 15.75 15.51
N SER A 179 2.49 15.75 15.79
CA SER A 179 3.34 16.91 15.58
C SER A 179 3.78 17.11 14.13
N CYS A 180 3.53 16.15 13.24
CA CYS A 180 3.82 16.26 11.82
C CYS A 180 2.87 17.27 11.15
N PRO A 181 3.35 18.23 10.36
CA PRO A 181 2.48 19.16 9.63
C PRO A 181 1.41 18.48 8.79
N VAL A 182 1.76 17.37 8.10
CA VAL A 182 0.88 16.59 7.22
C VAL A 182 -0.28 15.93 7.99
N TYR A 183 -0.11 15.66 9.29
CA TYR A 183 -1.17 15.06 10.11
C TYR A 183 -2.48 15.84 10.06
N ARG A 184 -2.40 17.19 10.09
CA ARG A 184 -3.60 18.05 10.02
C ARG A 184 -4.24 18.03 8.65
N GLU A 185 -3.45 17.90 7.59
CA GLU A 185 -3.94 17.80 6.21
C GLU A 185 -4.72 16.50 6.03
N ILE A 186 -4.19 15.38 6.55
CA ILE A 186 -4.88 14.09 6.54
C ILE A 186 -6.19 14.16 7.31
N LEU A 187 -6.22 14.76 8.51
CA LEU A 187 -7.46 14.94 9.27
C LEU A 187 -8.52 15.74 8.50
N ALA A 188 -8.08 16.75 7.74
CA ALA A 188 -9.00 17.53 6.89
C ALA A 188 -9.62 16.68 5.76
N CYS A 189 -8.93 15.62 5.31
CA CYS A 189 -9.44 14.64 4.34
C CYS A 189 -10.39 13.60 4.94
N ARG A 190 -10.64 13.64 6.26
CA ARG A 190 -11.54 12.72 6.99
C ARG A 190 -11.22 11.24 6.74
N PRO A 191 -10.02 10.77 7.12
CA PRO A 191 -9.67 9.37 6.97
C PRO A 191 -10.60 8.50 7.83
N LYS A 192 -10.86 7.27 7.41
CA LYS A 192 -11.77 6.35 8.09
C LYS A 192 -11.44 6.15 9.58
N TRP A 193 -10.16 6.05 9.92
CA TRP A 193 -9.76 5.91 11.32
C TRP A 193 -10.13 7.09 12.23
N ALA A 194 -10.41 8.27 11.66
CA ALA A 194 -10.80 9.48 12.41
C ALA A 194 -12.32 9.68 12.46
N GLU A 195 -13.12 8.88 11.73
CA GLU A 195 -14.59 8.92 11.84
C GLU A 195 -15.00 8.43 13.23
N ALA A 196 -15.85 9.18 13.89
CA ALA A 196 -16.43 8.75 15.17
C ALA A 196 -17.30 7.50 14.94
N VAL A 197 -17.03 6.43 15.68
CA VAL A 197 -17.83 5.21 15.72
C VAL A 197 -19.09 5.43 16.54
#